data_3054cae99a2c130520e41d6d589a7fb7
#
_entry.id   3054cae99a2c130520e41d6d589a7fb7
#
_cell.length_a   1.000
_cell.length_b   1.000
_cell.length_c   1.000
_cell.angle_alpha   90.00
_cell.angle_beta   90.00
_cell.angle_gamma   90.00
#
_symmetry.space_group_name_H-M   'P 1'
#
loop_
_entity.id
_entity.type
_entity.pdbx_description
1 polymer ?
#
loop_
_entity_poly.entity_id
_entity_poly.type
_entity_poly.pdbx_seq_one_letter_code
_entity_poly.pdbx_strand_id
1 'polypeptide(L)'
;FTIKTRFVQFRMFKEMVRLLGDSTNKAKGKEHHISSFQAFAVSLASRVGTGNLAGVATAIAVGGPGAVFWMWIIALFGASSSFVESTLAQLYKERGKDSYIGGPAYYMRKGLKLPWMGTLFALLITVTFGFAFNSVQSNTLCAAFENAFGLSHTIVGVILTALTVLIIFGGVQR
;
A
#
# COMPACT_ATOMS: atom_id res chain seq x y z
N PHE A 1 0.00 4.40 -20.24
CA PHE A 1 -1.00 3.46 -19.71
C PHE A 1 -2.41 3.98 -19.94
N THR A 2 -2.77 5.18 -19.52
CA THR A 2 -4.14 5.75 -19.59
C THR A 2 -4.80 5.60 -20.95
N ILE A 3 -4.10 5.94 -22.05
CA ILE A 3 -4.63 5.80 -23.41
C ILE A 3 -4.80 4.32 -23.81
N LYS A 4 -3.80 3.48 -23.53
CA LYS A 4 -3.85 2.04 -23.83
C LYS A 4 -4.94 1.30 -23.07
N THR A 5 -5.23 1.71 -21.83
CA THR A 5 -6.32 1.15 -21.02
C THR A 5 -7.68 1.81 -21.29
N ARG A 6 -7.76 2.69 -22.31
CA ARG A 6 -8.98 3.42 -22.71
C ARG A 6 -9.61 4.14 -21.52
N PHE A 7 -8.81 4.92 -20.79
CA PHE A 7 -9.25 5.71 -19.64
C PHE A 7 -9.99 4.85 -18.58
N VAL A 8 -9.40 3.74 -18.20
CA VAL A 8 -9.97 2.76 -17.26
C VAL A 8 -10.49 3.40 -15.97
N GLN A 9 -9.79 4.41 -15.44
CA GLN A 9 -10.12 5.13 -14.22
C GLN A 9 -11.51 5.80 -14.27
N PHE A 10 -11.97 6.22 -15.44
CA PHE A 10 -13.31 6.78 -15.64
C PHE A 10 -14.33 5.71 -16.06
N ARG A 11 -13.95 4.88 -17.02
CA ARG A 11 -14.83 3.85 -17.59
C ARG A 11 -15.29 2.82 -16.58
N MET A 12 -14.40 2.40 -15.68
CA MET A 12 -14.67 1.37 -14.68
C MET A 12 -15.13 1.91 -13.34
N PHE A 13 -15.27 3.23 -13.20
CA PHE A 13 -15.62 3.86 -11.92
C PHE A 13 -16.95 3.32 -11.34
N LYS A 14 -17.98 3.25 -12.15
CA LYS A 14 -19.28 2.70 -11.73
C LYS A 14 -19.18 1.24 -11.27
N GLU A 15 -18.40 0.43 -11.97
CA GLU A 15 -18.18 -0.97 -11.63
C GLU A 15 -17.33 -1.11 -10.35
N MET A 16 -16.35 -0.25 -10.14
CA MET A 16 -15.56 -0.22 -8.90
C MET A 16 -16.45 0.05 -7.68
N VAL A 17 -17.37 1.02 -7.77
CA VAL A 17 -18.31 1.34 -6.69
C VAL A 17 -19.30 0.17 -6.47
N ARG A 18 -19.79 -0.43 -7.55
CA ARG A 18 -20.67 -1.61 -7.47
C ARG A 18 -20.01 -2.78 -6.75
N LEU A 19 -18.76 -3.09 -7.09
CA LEU A 19 -18.01 -4.19 -6.48
C LEU A 19 -17.77 -4.00 -4.98
N LEU A 20 -17.64 -2.76 -4.51
CA LEU A 20 -17.55 -2.47 -3.08
C LEU A 20 -18.84 -2.79 -2.33
N GLY A 21 -20.00 -2.57 -2.98
CA GLY A 21 -21.32 -2.87 -2.40
C GLY A 21 -21.72 -4.36 -2.45
N ASP A 22 -21.31 -5.08 -3.50
CA ASP A 22 -21.68 -6.49 -3.73
C ASP A 22 -20.99 -7.48 -2.78
N SER A 23 -19.97 -7.04 -2.06
CA SER A 23 -19.08 -7.91 -1.30
C SER A 23 -19.69 -8.51 -0.02
N THR A 24 -20.83 -8.00 0.43
CA THR A 24 -21.49 -8.44 1.67
C THR A 24 -22.24 -9.76 1.53
N ASN A 25 -22.64 -10.17 0.33
CA ASN A 25 -23.55 -11.32 0.14
C ASN A 25 -22.89 -12.62 -0.36
N LYS A 26 -21.66 -12.63 -0.85
CA LYS A 26 -21.02 -13.81 -1.45
C LYS A 26 -20.00 -14.55 -0.57
N ALA A 27 -19.73 -14.09 0.63
CA ALA A 27 -18.77 -14.72 1.56
C ALA A 27 -19.32 -15.94 2.32
N LYS A 28 -20.41 -16.58 1.89
CA LYS A 28 -21.00 -17.76 2.54
C LYS A 28 -20.44 -19.12 2.09
N GLY A 29 -19.37 -19.15 1.31
CA GLY A 29 -18.67 -20.39 0.93
C GLY A 29 -17.55 -20.76 1.91
N LYS A 30 -17.33 -22.05 2.12
CA LYS A 30 -16.37 -22.65 3.08
C LYS A 30 -14.88 -22.40 2.81
N GLU A 31 -14.49 -21.51 1.92
CA GLU A 31 -13.11 -21.09 1.71
C GLU A 31 -12.92 -19.67 2.24
N HIS A 32 -11.78 -19.40 2.90
CA HIS A 32 -11.39 -18.09 3.41
C HIS A 32 -11.19 -17.08 2.25
N HIS A 33 -12.28 -16.66 1.62
CA HIS A 33 -12.26 -15.60 0.63
C HIS A 33 -12.40 -14.25 1.33
N ILE A 34 -11.38 -13.42 1.16
CA ILE A 34 -11.41 -12.03 1.58
C ILE A 34 -12.47 -11.31 0.74
N SER A 35 -13.40 -10.59 1.38
CA SER A 35 -14.40 -9.80 0.66
C SER A 35 -13.75 -8.63 -0.10
N SER A 36 -14.41 -8.13 -1.15
CA SER A 36 -13.90 -6.99 -1.92
C SER A 36 -13.71 -5.75 -1.04
N PHE A 37 -14.58 -5.52 -0.08
CA PHE A 37 -14.46 -4.44 0.90
C PHE A 37 -13.27 -4.64 1.84
N GLN A 38 -13.04 -5.85 2.34
CA GLN A 38 -11.85 -6.17 3.16
C GLN A 38 -10.56 -5.97 2.37
N ALA A 39 -10.51 -6.44 1.11
CA ALA A 39 -9.36 -6.23 0.23
C ALA A 39 -9.11 -4.73 -0.03
N PHE A 40 -10.17 -3.95 -0.24
CA PHE A 40 -10.08 -2.50 -0.37
C PHE A 40 -9.57 -1.85 0.91
N ALA A 41 -10.13 -2.20 2.08
CA ALA A 41 -9.72 -1.64 3.36
C ALA A 41 -8.24 -1.93 3.69
N VAL A 42 -7.78 -3.17 3.47
CA VAL A 42 -6.36 -3.54 3.63
C VAL A 42 -5.47 -2.78 2.66
N SER A 43 -5.88 -2.68 1.38
CA SER A 43 -5.13 -1.93 0.37
C SER A 43 -5.05 -0.43 0.70
N LEU A 44 -6.12 0.16 1.21
CA LEU A 44 -6.14 1.54 1.64
C LEU A 44 -5.24 1.75 2.87
N ALA A 45 -5.38 0.91 3.89
CA ALA A 45 -4.59 0.98 5.12
C ALA A 45 -3.08 0.85 4.84
N SER A 46 -2.68 -0.02 3.89
CA SER A 46 -1.28 -0.20 3.53
C SER A 46 -0.66 0.99 2.76
N ARG A 47 -1.49 1.85 2.18
CA ARG A 47 -1.05 3.01 1.38
C ARG A 47 -1.12 4.33 2.15
N VAL A 48 -1.90 4.39 3.21
CA VAL A 48 -2.00 5.58 4.07
C VAL A 48 -0.94 5.50 5.15
N GLY A 49 0.01 6.41 5.12
CA GLY A 49 1.10 6.51 6.07
C GLY A 49 1.40 7.96 6.44
N THR A 50 2.31 8.15 7.37
CA THR A 50 2.76 9.50 7.80
C THR A 50 3.34 10.31 6.64
N GLY A 51 3.94 9.66 5.62
CA GLY A 51 4.43 10.30 4.41
C GLY A 51 3.33 11.01 3.62
N ASN A 52 2.10 10.51 3.63
CA ASN A 52 0.97 11.15 2.95
C ASN A 52 0.52 12.44 3.66
N LEU A 53 0.73 12.53 4.96
CA LEU A 53 0.41 13.73 5.76
C LEU A 53 1.57 14.73 5.72
N ALA A 54 2.74 14.33 6.17
CA ALA A 54 3.92 15.18 6.20
C ALA A 54 4.41 15.56 4.80
N GLY A 55 4.39 14.64 3.84
CA GLY A 55 4.78 14.89 2.45
C GLY A 55 3.88 15.88 1.74
N VAL A 56 2.56 15.79 1.95
CA VAL A 56 1.60 16.76 1.39
C VAL A 56 1.79 18.14 2.01
N ALA A 57 1.96 18.20 3.35
CA ALA A 57 2.23 19.46 4.05
C ALA A 57 3.52 20.13 3.55
N THR A 58 4.60 19.35 3.39
CA THR A 58 5.87 19.82 2.84
C THR A 58 5.72 20.31 1.40
N ALA A 59 5.00 19.57 0.57
CA ALA A 59 4.77 19.96 -0.83
C ALA A 59 3.99 21.28 -0.93
N ILE A 60 3.01 21.51 -0.05
CA ILE A 60 2.28 22.78 0.01
C ILE A 60 3.18 23.90 0.52
N ALA A 61 4.00 23.64 1.54
CA ALA A 61 4.90 24.63 2.11
C ALA A 61 5.96 25.11 1.09
N VAL A 62 6.48 24.20 0.26
CA VAL A 62 7.54 24.53 -0.74
C VAL A 62 6.94 24.95 -2.08
N GLY A 63 5.90 24.26 -2.54
CA GLY A 63 5.31 24.46 -3.87
C GLY A 63 4.05 25.36 -3.90
N GLY A 64 3.60 25.81 -2.72
CA GLY A 64 2.38 26.59 -2.59
C GLY A 64 1.09 25.79 -2.85
N PRO A 65 -0.09 26.44 -2.82
CA PRO A 65 -1.39 25.75 -2.96
C PRO A 65 -1.58 25.06 -4.31
N GLY A 66 -0.85 25.49 -5.36
CA GLY A 66 -0.85 24.84 -6.66
C GLY A 66 -0.34 23.40 -6.65
N ALA A 67 0.46 23.02 -5.63
CA ALA A 67 0.95 21.64 -5.46
C ALA A 67 -0.20 20.62 -5.36
N VAL A 68 -1.30 20.98 -4.68
CA VAL A 68 -2.49 20.11 -4.54
C VAL A 68 -3.13 19.80 -5.88
N PHE A 69 -3.25 20.79 -6.74
CA PHE A 69 -3.79 20.62 -8.09
C PHE A 69 -2.96 19.62 -8.89
N TRP A 70 -1.63 19.77 -8.87
CA TRP A 70 -0.75 18.84 -9.58
C TRP A 70 -0.77 17.43 -8.98
N MET A 71 -0.91 17.29 -7.66
CA MET A 71 -1.10 16.00 -7.01
C MET A 71 -2.36 15.29 -7.54
N TRP A 72 -3.47 15.98 -7.71
CA TRP A 72 -4.70 15.41 -8.28
C TRP A 72 -4.50 14.94 -9.72
N ILE A 73 -3.87 15.77 -10.55
CA ILE A 73 -3.55 15.41 -11.94
C ILE A 73 -2.69 14.15 -12.01
N ILE A 74 -1.62 14.12 -11.21
CA ILE A 74 -0.73 12.94 -11.16
C ILE A 74 -1.47 11.71 -10.64
N ALA A 75 -2.34 11.84 -9.64
CA ALA A 75 -3.14 10.74 -9.11
C ALA A 75 -4.08 10.15 -10.18
N LEU A 76 -4.71 10.98 -10.99
CA LEU A 76 -5.55 10.52 -12.11
C LEU A 76 -4.76 9.68 -13.13
N PHE A 77 -3.57 10.14 -13.51
CA PHE A 77 -2.71 9.35 -14.40
C PHE A 77 -2.16 8.10 -13.73
N GLY A 78 -1.76 8.19 -12.45
CA GLY A 78 -1.26 7.10 -11.64
C GLY A 78 -2.28 5.99 -11.41
N ALA A 79 -3.58 6.31 -11.37
CA ALA A 79 -4.65 5.34 -11.20
C ALA A 79 -4.65 4.25 -12.29
N SER A 80 -4.35 4.60 -13.55
CA SER A 80 -4.24 3.63 -14.65
C SER A 80 -3.03 2.70 -14.49
N SER A 81 -1.91 3.20 -13.99
CA SER A 81 -0.72 2.39 -13.70
C SER A 81 -0.99 1.42 -12.56
N SER A 82 -1.64 1.89 -11.49
CA SER A 82 -2.05 1.05 -10.35
C SER A 82 -3.03 -0.06 -10.76
N PHE A 83 -3.95 0.23 -11.68
CA PHE A 83 -4.85 -0.78 -12.24
C PHE A 83 -4.08 -1.88 -12.99
N VAL A 84 -3.13 -1.52 -13.86
CA VAL A 84 -2.30 -2.46 -14.61
C VAL A 84 -1.45 -3.30 -13.65
N GLU A 85 -0.82 -2.68 -12.66
CA GLU A 85 -0.01 -3.38 -11.66
C GLU A 85 -0.84 -4.39 -10.86
N SER A 86 -2.00 -3.99 -10.36
CA SER A 86 -2.91 -4.87 -9.63
C SER A 86 -3.41 -6.02 -10.49
N THR A 87 -3.70 -5.76 -11.77
CA THR A 87 -4.12 -6.80 -12.72
C THR A 87 -2.99 -7.80 -12.97
N LEU A 88 -1.77 -7.34 -13.19
CA LEU A 88 -0.59 -8.20 -13.37
C LEU A 88 -0.30 -9.02 -12.12
N ALA A 89 -0.43 -8.43 -10.93
CA ALA A 89 -0.25 -9.14 -9.66
C ALA A 89 -1.27 -10.29 -9.50
N GLN A 90 -2.52 -10.10 -9.94
CA GLN A 90 -3.53 -11.15 -9.92
C GLN A 90 -3.31 -12.22 -11.00
N LEU A 91 -2.88 -11.81 -12.21
CA LEU A 91 -2.66 -12.72 -13.33
C LEU A 91 -1.50 -13.68 -13.07
N TYR A 92 -0.42 -13.20 -12.48
CA TYR A 92 0.82 -13.96 -12.23
C TYR A 92 0.96 -14.47 -10.79
N LYS A 93 -0.10 -14.44 -9.99
CA LYS A 93 -0.07 -14.97 -8.62
C LYS A 93 0.19 -16.48 -8.61
N GLU A 94 0.86 -16.93 -7.58
CA GLU A 94 1.13 -18.35 -7.30
C GLU A 94 0.37 -18.81 -6.07
N ARG A 95 0.01 -20.08 -6.02
CA ARG A 95 -0.56 -20.68 -4.81
C ARG A 95 0.58 -21.02 -3.85
N GLY A 96 0.65 -20.30 -2.73
CA GLY A 96 1.52 -20.64 -1.60
C GLY A 96 0.92 -21.75 -0.74
N LYS A 97 1.55 -22.03 0.42
CA LYS A 97 1.07 -23.06 1.35
C LYS A 97 -0.31 -22.71 1.93
N ASP A 98 -0.47 -21.47 2.40
CA ASP A 98 -1.67 -21.04 3.13
C ASP A 98 -2.47 -19.95 2.38
N SER A 99 -1.87 -19.31 1.38
CA SER A 99 -2.50 -18.20 0.63
C SER A 99 -1.90 -18.05 -0.77
N TYR A 100 -2.51 -17.16 -1.57
CA TYR A 100 -1.94 -16.77 -2.85
C TYR A 100 -0.86 -15.70 -2.64
N ILE A 101 0.24 -15.85 -3.36
CA ILE A 101 1.38 -14.94 -3.34
C ILE A 101 1.53 -14.34 -4.74
N GLY A 102 1.71 -13.03 -4.83
CA GLY A 102 1.85 -12.32 -6.10
C GLY A 102 2.59 -11.00 -5.92
N GLY A 103 2.67 -10.24 -6.98
CA GLY A 103 3.28 -8.91 -6.98
C GLY A 103 4.36 -8.73 -8.03
N PRO A 104 5.10 -7.58 -8.00
CA PRO A 104 6.07 -7.24 -9.04
C PRO A 104 7.13 -8.29 -9.31
N ALA A 105 7.71 -8.90 -8.28
CA ALA A 105 8.72 -9.94 -8.44
C ALA A 105 8.21 -11.14 -9.26
N TYR A 106 6.92 -11.51 -9.08
CA TYR A 106 6.30 -12.64 -9.77
C TYR A 106 6.02 -12.35 -11.25
N TYR A 107 5.44 -11.18 -11.57
CA TYR A 107 5.19 -10.86 -12.96
C TYR A 107 6.45 -10.48 -13.73
N MET A 108 7.50 -9.97 -13.08
CA MET A 108 8.82 -9.81 -13.69
C MET A 108 9.45 -11.17 -14.03
N ARG A 109 9.36 -12.13 -13.12
CA ARG A 109 9.91 -13.47 -13.35
C ARG A 109 9.14 -14.24 -14.43
N LYS A 110 7.81 -14.24 -14.38
CA LYS A 110 6.95 -15.03 -15.28
C LYS A 110 6.58 -14.30 -16.55
N GLY A 111 6.21 -13.03 -16.45
CA GLY A 111 5.75 -12.23 -17.59
C GLY A 111 6.89 -11.76 -18.48
N LEU A 112 7.94 -11.19 -17.90
CA LEU A 112 9.13 -10.75 -18.63
C LEU A 112 10.16 -11.87 -18.85
N LYS A 113 10.00 -13.02 -18.16
CA LYS A 113 10.97 -14.13 -18.16
C LYS A 113 12.39 -13.70 -17.71
N LEU A 114 12.48 -12.70 -16.84
CA LEU A 114 13.73 -12.16 -16.30
C LEU A 114 13.81 -12.43 -14.79
N PRO A 115 14.23 -13.64 -14.36
CA PRO A 115 14.23 -14.03 -12.95
C PRO A 115 15.15 -13.16 -12.08
N TRP A 116 16.30 -12.72 -12.62
CA TRP A 116 17.22 -11.85 -11.89
C TRP A 116 16.58 -10.52 -11.49
N MET A 117 15.75 -9.94 -12.36
CA MET A 117 15.06 -8.68 -12.11
C MET A 117 14.02 -8.81 -10.99
N GLY A 118 13.28 -9.93 -10.97
CA GLY A 118 12.35 -10.24 -9.87
C GLY A 118 13.06 -10.41 -8.54
N THR A 119 14.22 -11.07 -8.52
CA THR A 119 15.03 -11.25 -7.31
C THR A 119 15.61 -9.92 -6.83
N LEU A 120 16.19 -9.12 -7.73
CA LEU A 120 16.70 -7.79 -7.40
C LEU A 120 15.60 -6.90 -6.82
N PHE A 121 14.41 -6.88 -7.45
CA PHE A 121 13.26 -6.14 -6.93
C PHE A 121 12.88 -6.60 -5.52
N ALA A 122 12.81 -7.91 -5.28
CA ALA A 122 12.47 -8.45 -3.98
C ALA A 122 13.49 -8.05 -2.89
N LEU A 123 14.78 -8.07 -3.19
CA LEU A 123 15.83 -7.61 -2.28
C LEU A 123 15.69 -6.12 -1.98
N LEU A 124 15.56 -5.29 -3.01
CA LEU A 124 15.44 -3.84 -2.85
C LEU A 124 14.20 -3.46 -2.05
N ILE A 125 13.05 -4.08 -2.32
CA ILE A 125 11.82 -3.77 -1.58
C ILE A 125 11.90 -4.22 -0.12
N THR A 126 12.55 -5.35 0.16
CA THR A 126 12.76 -5.84 1.53
C THR A 126 13.61 -4.85 2.32
N VAL A 127 14.71 -4.38 1.75
CA VAL A 127 15.57 -3.36 2.38
C VAL A 127 14.83 -2.05 2.57
N THR A 128 14.12 -1.59 1.55
CA THR A 128 13.38 -0.32 1.59
C THR A 128 12.28 -0.34 2.65
N PHE A 129 11.43 -1.37 2.65
CA PHE A 129 10.35 -1.46 3.64
C PHE A 129 10.86 -1.81 5.04
N GLY A 130 11.88 -2.67 5.14
CA GLY A 130 12.45 -3.06 6.43
C GLY A 130 13.17 -1.93 7.17
N PHE A 131 13.83 -1.04 6.44
CA PHE A 131 14.63 0.03 7.06
C PHE A 131 14.11 1.43 6.76
N ALA A 132 14.05 1.83 5.47
CA ALA A 132 13.78 3.22 5.12
C ALA A 132 12.36 3.65 5.49
N PHE A 133 11.35 2.90 5.10
CA PHE A 133 9.96 3.25 5.41
C PHE A 133 9.67 3.24 6.90
N ASN A 134 10.11 2.22 7.63
CA ASN A 134 9.91 2.13 9.06
C ASN A 134 10.62 3.25 9.82
N SER A 135 11.83 3.62 9.41
CA SER A 135 12.57 4.74 10.02
C SER A 135 11.85 6.06 9.84
N VAL A 136 11.38 6.37 8.63
CA VAL A 136 10.61 7.61 8.35
C VAL A 136 9.31 7.63 9.15
N GLN A 137 8.58 6.51 9.17
CA GLN A 137 7.32 6.40 9.89
C GLN A 137 7.51 6.60 11.41
N SER A 138 8.49 5.90 11.98
CA SER A 138 8.82 6.01 13.41
C SER A 138 9.26 7.43 13.77
N ASN A 139 10.16 8.03 12.99
CA ASN A 139 10.62 9.40 13.22
C ASN A 139 9.46 10.41 13.20
N THR A 140 8.55 10.32 12.23
CA THR A 140 7.40 11.23 12.11
C THR A 140 6.44 11.07 13.29
N LEU A 141 6.20 9.83 13.74
CA LEU A 141 5.38 9.57 14.91
C LEU A 141 6.02 10.15 16.18
N CYS A 142 7.32 9.89 16.40
CA CYS A 142 8.04 10.43 17.55
C CYS A 142 8.00 11.97 17.58
N ALA A 143 8.25 12.61 16.44
CA ALA A 143 8.18 14.07 16.32
C ALA A 143 6.77 14.62 16.59
N ALA A 144 5.71 13.92 16.14
CA ALA A 144 4.34 14.31 16.42
C ALA A 144 4.00 14.26 17.92
N PHE A 145 4.43 13.19 18.61
CA PHE A 145 4.25 13.07 20.06
C PHE A 145 5.07 14.07 20.86
N GLU A 146 6.30 14.36 20.44
CA GLU A 146 7.13 15.40 21.05
C GLU A 146 6.47 16.77 20.94
N ASN A 147 5.99 17.14 19.75
CA ASN A 147 5.33 18.42 19.53
C ASN A 147 3.97 18.56 20.24
N ALA A 148 3.20 17.45 20.34
CA ALA A 148 1.86 17.49 20.91
C ALA A 148 1.86 17.36 22.44
N PHE A 149 2.75 16.56 23.01
CA PHE A 149 2.74 16.17 24.43
C PHE A 149 4.04 16.47 25.17
N GLY A 150 5.07 16.97 24.50
CA GLY A 150 6.40 17.23 25.10
C GLY A 150 7.15 15.94 25.49
N LEU A 151 6.76 14.78 24.96
CA LEU A 151 7.42 13.51 25.26
C LEU A 151 8.73 13.39 24.48
N SER A 152 9.80 12.90 25.14
CA SER A 152 11.07 12.74 24.43
C SER A 152 10.98 11.68 23.32
N HIS A 153 11.66 11.93 22.20
CA HIS A 153 11.75 11.03 21.06
C HIS A 153 12.11 9.59 21.44
N THR A 154 13.04 9.43 22.38
CA THR A 154 13.50 8.13 22.85
C THR A 154 12.41 7.33 23.57
N ILE A 155 11.64 7.98 24.45
CA ILE A 155 10.55 7.32 25.19
C ILE A 155 9.48 6.82 24.22
N VAL A 156 9.05 7.68 23.30
CA VAL A 156 8.05 7.32 22.27
C VAL A 156 8.57 6.19 21.39
N GLY A 157 9.83 6.25 20.95
CA GLY A 157 10.45 5.21 20.15
C GLY A 157 10.50 3.85 20.84
N VAL A 158 10.83 3.81 22.13
CA VAL A 158 10.81 2.58 22.93
C VAL A 158 9.41 2.00 23.05
N ILE A 159 8.41 2.84 23.33
CA ILE A 159 7.00 2.42 23.42
C ILE A 159 6.52 1.84 22.09
N LEU A 160 6.77 2.53 20.96
CA LEU A 160 6.40 2.06 19.64
C LEU A 160 7.09 0.72 19.30
N THR A 161 8.36 0.58 19.64
CA THR A 161 9.09 -0.67 19.45
C THR A 161 8.48 -1.80 20.27
N ALA A 162 8.19 -1.58 21.53
CA ALA A 162 7.57 -2.58 22.40
C ALA A 162 6.20 -3.02 21.89
N LEU A 163 5.34 -2.07 21.46
CA LEU A 163 4.04 -2.36 20.87
C LEU A 163 4.17 -3.15 19.56
N THR A 164 5.10 -2.78 18.70
CA THR A 164 5.34 -3.47 17.43
C THR A 164 5.81 -4.91 17.66
N VAL A 165 6.72 -5.12 18.60
CA VAL A 165 7.20 -6.45 19.00
C VAL A 165 6.05 -7.31 19.53
N LEU A 166 5.21 -6.77 20.41
CA LEU A 166 4.03 -7.47 20.92
C LEU A 166 3.06 -7.90 19.82
N ILE A 167 2.82 -7.04 18.83
CA ILE A 167 1.93 -7.34 17.69
C ILE A 167 2.55 -8.42 16.81
N ILE A 168 3.83 -8.29 16.43
CA ILE A 168 4.51 -9.23 15.53
C ILE A 168 4.62 -10.62 16.16
N PHE A 169 5.08 -10.72 17.40
CA PHE A 169 5.27 -11.99 18.09
C PHE A 169 3.99 -12.54 18.73
N GLY A 170 3.01 -11.67 19.02
CA GLY A 170 1.70 -12.07 19.53
C GLY A 170 0.78 -12.71 18.48
N GLY A 171 1.12 -12.60 17.20
CA GLY A 171 0.37 -13.15 16.06
C GLY A 171 -0.86 -12.31 15.69
N VAL A 172 -1.04 -12.06 14.39
CA VAL A 172 -2.18 -11.29 13.82
C VAL A 172 -3.51 -12.06 13.93
N GLN A 173 -3.51 -13.27 14.47
CA GLN A 173 -4.70 -14.14 14.57
C GLN A 173 -5.37 -14.16 15.95
N ARG A 174 -5.07 -13.18 16.80
CA ARG A 174 -5.80 -13.01 18.06
C ARG A 174 -6.66 -11.77 18.08
#